data_776560520bbd4a5d73db203175862e43
#
_entry.id   776560520bbd4a5d73db203175862e43
#
_cell.length_a   1.000
_cell.length_b   1.000
_cell.length_c   1.000
_cell.angle_alpha   90.00
_cell.angle_beta   90.00
_cell.angle_gamma   90.00
#
_symmetry.space_group_name_H-M   'P 1'
#
loop_
_entity.id
_entity.type
_entity.pdbx_description
1 polymer ?
#
loop_
_entity_poly.entity_id
_entity_poly.type
_entity_poly.pdbx_seq_one_letter_code
_entity_poly.pdbx_strand_id
1 'polypeptide(L)'
;MAKPTIAWMPVRLIHPILQGQMTVVDWLHQAPAFGVQAVEIYHAFLSDDILPQVKATLNALGLSVSQITCAPDFTNPDPAVRDAELEAMKQRVDWAAELGANAVRTTAGMVHDEVDPRDAVQYAAECLVKLAEYSVPCGVYPCYENHYKDRLWTREDFSFLPERFLQVFEQIEPTPVRVNFDFANPLMAGADPVALLQRVVHKVHHVHAGDRLPGEYQHSVLGEGAVPFQPLLQILKSHGYTGYLSIEDGQLRGDDGFRQSLAFLRAQVESVWG
;
A
#
# COMPACT_ATOMS: atom_id res chain seq x y z
N MET A 1 2.97 23.52 7.22
CA MET A 1 2.21 22.54 6.45
C MET A 1 1.60 21.52 7.40
N ALA A 2 0.42 20.94 7.07
CA ALA A 2 -0.13 19.86 7.87
C ALA A 2 0.83 18.64 7.83
N LYS A 3 0.95 17.94 8.96
CA LYS A 3 1.75 16.72 9.06
C LYS A 3 0.98 15.55 8.44
N PRO A 4 1.65 14.57 7.83
CA PRO A 4 1.01 13.33 7.39
C PRO A 4 0.49 12.54 8.61
N THR A 5 -0.59 11.79 8.39
CA THR A 5 -1.16 10.91 9.42
C THR A 5 -0.48 9.54 9.37
N ILE A 6 -0.10 9.01 10.53
CA ILE A 6 0.48 7.66 10.61
C ILE A 6 -0.67 6.65 10.70
N ALA A 7 -0.65 5.66 9.80
CA ALA A 7 -1.57 4.55 9.76
C ALA A 7 -0.87 3.22 10.12
N TRP A 8 -1.64 2.20 10.43
CA TRP A 8 -1.18 0.85 10.74
C TRP A 8 -1.71 -0.16 9.73
N MET A 9 -0.80 -0.77 8.96
CA MET A 9 -1.06 -1.96 8.15
C MET A 9 -0.55 -3.21 8.88
N PRO A 10 -1.41 -4.14 9.29
CA PRO A 10 -1.04 -5.24 10.17
C PRO A 10 -0.47 -6.45 9.41
N VAL A 11 0.63 -6.27 8.69
CA VAL A 11 1.22 -7.31 7.82
C VAL A 11 1.51 -8.61 8.58
N ARG A 12 1.97 -8.53 9.84
CA ARG A 12 2.23 -9.71 10.70
C ARG A 12 0.94 -10.45 11.09
N LEU A 13 -0.23 -9.79 11.04
CA LEU A 13 -1.51 -10.35 11.44
C LEU A 13 -2.33 -10.89 10.25
N ILE A 14 -1.83 -10.77 9.01
CA ILE A 14 -2.55 -11.26 7.82
C ILE A 14 -2.86 -12.75 7.97
N HIS A 15 -1.85 -13.59 8.22
CA HIS A 15 -2.09 -15.02 8.38
C HIS A 15 -2.96 -15.38 9.60
N PRO A 16 -2.72 -14.85 10.82
CA PRO A 16 -3.61 -15.06 11.95
C PRO A 16 -5.07 -14.72 11.66
N ILE A 17 -5.35 -13.60 10.97
CA ILE A 17 -6.73 -13.21 10.63
C ILE A 17 -7.31 -14.15 9.58
N LEU A 18 -6.60 -14.45 8.49
CA LEU A 18 -7.10 -15.34 7.44
C LEU A 18 -7.30 -16.78 7.92
N GLN A 19 -6.56 -17.22 8.94
CA GLN A 19 -6.71 -18.55 9.55
C GLN A 19 -7.77 -18.59 10.68
N GLY A 20 -8.47 -17.47 10.94
CA GLY A 20 -9.50 -17.40 11.96
C GLY A 20 -8.98 -17.45 13.40
N GLN A 21 -7.68 -17.22 13.62
CA GLN A 21 -7.09 -17.16 14.97
C GLN A 21 -7.45 -15.85 15.70
N MET A 22 -7.80 -14.83 14.94
CA MET A 22 -8.39 -13.57 15.38
C MET A 22 -9.25 -12.99 14.26
N THR A 23 -10.15 -12.07 14.61
CA THR A 23 -10.95 -11.35 13.61
C THR A 23 -10.34 -10.00 13.25
N VAL A 24 -10.75 -9.43 12.11
CA VAL A 24 -10.40 -8.04 11.76
C VAL A 24 -10.88 -7.06 12.84
N VAL A 25 -12.02 -7.33 13.47
CA VAL A 25 -12.57 -6.52 14.57
C VAL A 25 -11.69 -6.58 15.82
N ASP A 26 -11.18 -7.76 16.17
CA ASP A 26 -10.22 -7.91 17.29
C ASP A 26 -8.95 -7.10 17.06
N TRP A 27 -8.44 -7.07 15.82
CA TRP A 27 -7.31 -6.23 15.46
C TRP A 27 -7.64 -4.74 15.57
N LEU A 28 -8.79 -4.29 15.05
CA LEU A 28 -9.18 -2.88 15.15
C LEU A 28 -9.25 -2.40 16.60
N HIS A 29 -9.73 -3.24 17.54
CA HIS A 29 -9.73 -2.92 18.96
C HIS A 29 -8.34 -2.76 19.60
N GLN A 30 -7.26 -3.24 18.94
CA GLN A 30 -5.89 -3.04 19.42
C GLN A 30 -5.33 -1.64 19.03
N ALA A 31 -5.80 -1.04 17.94
CA ALA A 31 -5.25 0.19 17.38
C ALA A 31 -5.20 1.37 18.39
N PRO A 32 -6.22 1.64 19.21
CA PRO A 32 -6.18 2.70 20.22
C PRO A 32 -5.08 2.51 21.27
N ALA A 33 -4.73 1.26 21.63
CA ALA A 33 -3.67 0.98 22.61
C ALA A 33 -2.27 1.35 22.11
N PHE A 34 -2.10 1.51 20.79
CA PHE A 34 -0.89 2.03 20.17
C PHE A 34 -0.97 3.54 19.90
N GLY A 35 -2.14 4.16 20.10
CA GLY A 35 -2.37 5.57 19.83
C GLY A 35 -2.31 5.90 18.33
N VAL A 36 -2.65 4.94 17.45
CA VAL A 36 -2.86 5.21 16.02
C VAL A 36 -4.31 5.65 15.79
N GLN A 37 -4.50 6.56 14.83
CA GLN A 37 -5.82 7.10 14.47
C GLN A 37 -6.30 6.65 13.09
N ALA A 38 -5.45 5.93 12.37
CA ALA A 38 -5.75 5.42 11.06
C ALA A 38 -5.23 3.99 10.90
N VAL A 39 -5.97 3.21 10.11
CA VAL A 39 -5.62 1.82 9.77
C VAL A 39 -5.66 1.64 8.27
N GLU A 40 -4.88 0.68 7.79
CA GLU A 40 -4.92 0.22 6.42
C GLU A 40 -5.42 -1.23 6.41
N ILE A 41 -6.46 -1.49 5.62
CA ILE A 41 -7.15 -2.78 5.65
C ILE A 41 -6.74 -3.62 4.45
N TYR A 42 -6.23 -4.82 4.71
CA TYR A 42 -5.98 -5.79 3.65
C TYR A 42 -7.31 -6.36 3.12
N HIS A 43 -7.51 -6.34 1.81
CA HIS A 43 -8.80 -6.67 1.19
C HIS A 43 -9.37 -8.01 1.61
N ALA A 44 -8.52 -9.02 1.84
CA ALA A 44 -8.96 -10.37 2.21
C ALA A 44 -9.54 -10.46 3.64
N PHE A 45 -9.49 -9.37 4.44
CA PHE A 45 -10.20 -9.27 5.72
C PHE A 45 -11.67 -8.89 5.57
N LEU A 46 -12.09 -8.48 4.39
CA LEU A 46 -13.41 -7.93 4.11
C LEU A 46 -14.27 -8.89 3.27
N SER A 47 -15.54 -8.83 3.53
CA SER A 47 -16.62 -9.36 2.71
C SER A 47 -17.85 -8.48 2.94
N ASP A 48 -18.85 -8.59 2.07
CA ASP A 48 -20.10 -7.83 2.23
C ASP A 48 -20.78 -8.10 3.59
N ASP A 49 -20.66 -9.31 4.11
CA ASP A 49 -21.25 -9.71 5.40
C ASP A 49 -20.57 -9.04 6.60
N ILE A 50 -19.24 -8.89 6.58
CA ILE A 50 -18.47 -8.32 7.70
C ILE A 50 -18.36 -6.78 7.63
N LEU A 51 -18.54 -6.20 6.46
CA LEU A 51 -18.34 -4.77 6.21
C LEU A 51 -19.14 -3.87 7.17
N PRO A 52 -20.44 -4.12 7.44
CA PRO A 52 -21.20 -3.30 8.39
C PRO A 52 -20.61 -3.32 9.80
N GLN A 53 -20.12 -4.47 10.27
CA GLN A 53 -19.49 -4.60 11.58
C GLN A 53 -18.15 -3.86 11.64
N VAL A 54 -17.33 -3.98 10.59
CA VAL A 54 -16.05 -3.25 10.47
C VAL A 54 -16.31 -1.75 10.52
N LYS A 55 -17.28 -1.24 9.75
CA LYS A 55 -17.67 0.18 9.72
C LYS A 55 -18.12 0.67 11.10
N ALA A 56 -18.99 -0.09 11.76
CA ALA A 56 -19.46 0.25 13.10
C ALA A 56 -18.30 0.31 14.11
N THR A 57 -17.36 -0.65 14.04
CA THR A 57 -16.18 -0.69 14.89
C THR A 57 -15.25 0.50 14.66
N LEU A 58 -14.95 0.82 13.40
CA LEU A 58 -14.13 1.99 13.04
C LEU A 58 -14.73 3.29 13.61
N ASN A 59 -16.04 3.47 13.43
CA ASN A 59 -16.76 4.64 13.95
C ASN A 59 -16.72 4.70 15.50
N ALA A 60 -16.95 3.57 16.17
CA ALA A 60 -16.93 3.52 17.63
C ALA A 60 -15.55 3.82 18.22
N LEU A 61 -14.49 3.45 17.50
CA LEU A 61 -13.09 3.67 17.92
C LEU A 61 -12.51 5.01 17.41
N GLY A 62 -13.24 5.75 16.57
CA GLY A 62 -12.75 6.97 15.94
C GLY A 62 -11.57 6.75 15.00
N LEU A 63 -11.50 5.58 14.36
CA LEU A 63 -10.44 5.23 13.42
C LEU A 63 -10.83 5.59 11.98
N SER A 64 -9.91 6.21 11.25
CA SER A 64 -10.04 6.40 9.80
C SER A 64 -9.38 5.24 9.04
N VAL A 65 -9.85 4.99 7.81
CA VAL A 65 -9.22 4.04 6.90
C VAL A 65 -8.36 4.82 5.90
N SER A 66 -7.05 4.52 5.84
CA SER A 66 -6.12 5.21 4.94
C SER A 66 -6.27 4.72 3.51
N GLN A 67 -6.37 3.42 3.31
CA GLN A 67 -6.72 2.76 2.05
C GLN A 67 -7.10 1.29 2.29
N ILE A 68 -7.66 0.65 1.25
CA ILE A 68 -7.76 -0.81 1.18
C ILE A 68 -6.60 -1.33 0.32
N THR A 69 -5.79 -2.22 0.89
CA THR A 69 -4.65 -2.85 0.21
C THR A 69 -5.10 -4.06 -0.58
N CYS A 70 -4.91 -4.02 -1.89
CA CYS A 70 -5.28 -5.07 -2.84
C CYS A 70 -4.06 -5.47 -3.69
N ALA A 71 -4.09 -6.67 -4.26
CA ALA A 71 -3.03 -7.20 -5.11
C ALA A 71 -3.64 -7.89 -6.34
N PRO A 72 -4.22 -7.12 -7.31
CA PRO A 72 -4.73 -7.70 -8.54
C PRO A 72 -3.60 -8.18 -9.45
N ASP A 73 -3.86 -9.24 -10.24
CA ASP A 73 -2.94 -9.75 -11.25
C ASP A 73 -3.29 -9.23 -12.65
N PHE A 74 -3.04 -7.94 -12.89
CA PHE A 74 -3.34 -7.27 -14.17
C PHE A 74 -2.36 -7.62 -15.30
N THR A 75 -1.25 -8.30 -15.01
CA THR A 75 -0.30 -8.80 -16.01
C THR A 75 -0.60 -10.23 -16.47
N ASN A 76 -1.68 -10.84 -15.97
CA ASN A 76 -2.04 -12.21 -16.34
C ASN A 76 -2.22 -12.34 -17.87
N PRO A 77 -1.69 -13.42 -18.51
CA PRO A 77 -1.84 -13.64 -19.95
C PRO A 77 -3.30 -13.80 -20.39
N ASP A 78 -4.14 -14.41 -19.54
CA ASP A 78 -5.56 -14.60 -19.85
C ASP A 78 -6.36 -13.31 -19.62
N PRO A 79 -6.95 -12.71 -20.67
CA PRO A 79 -7.78 -11.51 -20.53
C PRO A 79 -9.00 -11.74 -19.62
N ALA A 80 -9.55 -12.95 -19.56
CA ALA A 80 -10.69 -13.25 -18.69
C ALA A 80 -10.30 -13.17 -17.20
N VAL A 81 -9.06 -13.54 -16.86
CA VAL A 81 -8.53 -13.37 -15.49
C VAL A 81 -8.36 -11.88 -15.18
N ARG A 82 -7.78 -11.09 -16.10
CA ARG A 82 -7.63 -9.64 -15.92
C ARG A 82 -8.98 -8.93 -15.73
N ASP A 83 -9.99 -9.32 -16.50
CA ASP A 83 -11.34 -8.77 -16.37
C ASP A 83 -11.97 -9.15 -15.02
N ALA A 84 -11.79 -10.39 -14.56
CA ALA A 84 -12.26 -10.82 -13.25
C ALA A 84 -11.57 -10.07 -12.10
N GLU A 85 -10.25 -9.85 -12.20
CA GLU A 85 -9.50 -9.04 -11.23
C GLU A 85 -9.99 -7.58 -11.22
N LEU A 86 -10.30 -7.02 -12.39
CA LEU A 86 -10.84 -5.66 -12.49
C LEU A 86 -12.21 -5.55 -11.81
N GLU A 87 -13.12 -6.52 -12.03
CA GLU A 87 -14.42 -6.56 -11.34
C GLU A 87 -14.27 -6.73 -9.83
N ALA A 88 -13.35 -7.58 -9.38
CA ALA A 88 -13.04 -7.71 -7.97
C ALA A 88 -12.50 -6.40 -7.38
N MET A 89 -11.68 -5.65 -8.14
CA MET A 89 -11.18 -4.34 -7.69
C MET A 89 -12.29 -3.30 -7.60
N LYS A 90 -13.29 -3.31 -8.49
CA LYS A 90 -14.45 -2.42 -8.37
C LYS A 90 -15.22 -2.65 -7.07
N GLN A 91 -15.45 -3.91 -6.67
CA GLN A 91 -16.05 -4.21 -5.38
C GLN A 91 -15.23 -3.65 -4.21
N ARG A 92 -13.89 -3.75 -4.28
CA ARG A 92 -13.00 -3.20 -3.24
C ARG A 92 -13.02 -1.68 -3.21
N VAL A 93 -13.24 -1.02 -4.34
CA VAL A 93 -13.50 0.42 -4.42
C VAL A 93 -14.79 0.78 -3.69
N ASP A 94 -15.87 0.01 -3.88
CA ASP A 94 -17.14 0.23 -3.19
C ASP A 94 -16.97 0.08 -1.66
N TRP A 95 -16.24 -0.93 -1.21
CA TRP A 95 -15.89 -1.09 0.21
C TRP A 95 -15.07 0.09 0.74
N ALA A 96 -14.09 0.57 -0.05
CA ALA A 96 -13.27 1.72 0.33
C ALA A 96 -14.15 2.97 0.52
N ALA A 97 -15.00 3.27 -0.44
CA ALA A 97 -15.94 4.39 -0.37
C ALA A 97 -16.88 4.26 0.85
N GLU A 98 -17.41 3.07 1.10
CA GLU A 98 -18.29 2.82 2.26
C GLU A 98 -17.60 3.00 3.59
N LEU A 99 -16.31 2.61 3.70
CA LEU A 99 -15.49 2.77 4.90
C LEU A 99 -14.85 4.17 5.01
N GLY A 100 -15.11 5.07 4.04
CA GLY A 100 -14.59 6.44 4.04
C GLY A 100 -13.11 6.54 3.65
N ALA A 101 -12.52 5.50 3.06
CA ALA A 101 -11.20 5.57 2.45
C ALA A 101 -11.28 6.20 1.06
N ASN A 102 -10.30 7.02 0.71
CA ASN A 102 -10.21 7.67 -0.60
C ASN A 102 -9.18 7.03 -1.54
N ALA A 103 -8.70 5.84 -1.19
CA ALA A 103 -7.72 5.12 -1.98
C ALA A 103 -7.89 3.60 -1.89
N VAL A 104 -7.54 2.92 -2.97
CA VAL A 104 -7.25 1.48 -3.01
C VAL A 104 -5.84 1.28 -3.54
N ARG A 105 -5.02 0.50 -2.83
CA ARG A 105 -3.71 0.11 -3.35
C ARG A 105 -3.90 -0.91 -4.47
N THR A 106 -3.12 -0.80 -5.51
CA THR A 106 -3.09 -1.73 -6.62
C THR A 106 -1.67 -2.04 -7.06
N THR A 107 -1.47 -3.22 -7.60
CA THR A 107 -0.21 -3.73 -8.15
C THR A 107 -0.31 -3.82 -9.67
N ALA A 108 0.82 -4.08 -10.35
CA ALA A 108 0.76 -4.44 -11.77
C ALA A 108 0.24 -5.87 -11.96
N GLY A 109 0.68 -6.78 -11.12
CA GLY A 109 0.42 -8.21 -11.23
C GLY A 109 1.70 -9.02 -11.10
N MET A 110 1.59 -10.35 -11.15
CA MET A 110 2.75 -11.25 -11.06
C MET A 110 3.59 -11.22 -12.34
N VAL A 111 4.85 -11.61 -12.22
CA VAL A 111 5.68 -11.95 -13.39
C VAL A 111 5.14 -13.24 -14.04
N HIS A 112 4.86 -13.19 -15.34
CA HIS A 112 4.49 -14.32 -16.18
C HIS A 112 5.55 -14.52 -17.26
N ASP A 113 6.22 -15.68 -17.29
CA ASP A 113 7.34 -15.97 -18.20
C ASP A 113 6.93 -15.99 -19.67
N GLU A 114 5.67 -16.31 -19.93
CA GLU A 114 5.06 -16.35 -21.26
C GLU A 114 4.60 -15.01 -21.82
N VAL A 115 4.62 -13.94 -20.99
CA VAL A 115 4.16 -12.59 -21.39
C VAL A 115 5.36 -11.72 -21.75
N ASP A 116 5.34 -11.13 -22.96
CA ASP A 116 6.35 -10.10 -23.30
C ASP A 116 6.21 -8.93 -22.32
N PRO A 117 7.32 -8.44 -21.78
CA PRO A 117 7.29 -7.32 -20.83
C PRO A 117 6.58 -6.06 -21.33
N ARG A 118 6.59 -5.80 -22.62
CA ARG A 118 5.86 -4.66 -23.20
C ARG A 118 4.35 -4.86 -23.15
N ASP A 119 3.92 -6.10 -23.41
CA ASP A 119 2.51 -6.47 -23.30
C ASP A 119 2.05 -6.41 -21.84
N ALA A 120 2.85 -6.88 -20.88
CA ALA A 120 2.57 -6.78 -19.45
C ALA A 120 2.42 -5.31 -18.99
N VAL A 121 3.28 -4.41 -19.47
CA VAL A 121 3.14 -2.96 -19.22
C VAL A 121 1.80 -2.44 -19.74
N GLN A 122 1.44 -2.80 -20.97
CA GLN A 122 0.18 -2.39 -21.57
C GLN A 122 -1.03 -2.95 -20.80
N TYR A 123 -1.03 -4.23 -20.46
CA TYR A 123 -2.13 -4.87 -19.73
C TYR A 123 -2.35 -4.20 -18.36
N ALA A 124 -1.27 -4.01 -17.60
CA ALA A 124 -1.36 -3.34 -16.30
C ALA A 124 -1.88 -1.90 -16.44
N ALA A 125 -1.34 -1.11 -17.37
CA ALA A 125 -1.76 0.28 -17.58
C ALA A 125 -3.24 0.38 -18.00
N GLU A 126 -3.71 -0.48 -18.93
CA GLU A 126 -5.10 -0.50 -19.36
C GLU A 126 -6.06 -0.83 -18.21
N CYS A 127 -5.73 -1.84 -17.38
CA CYS A 127 -6.55 -2.20 -16.23
C CYS A 127 -6.58 -1.08 -15.17
N LEU A 128 -5.43 -0.43 -14.90
CA LEU A 128 -5.36 0.70 -13.98
C LEU A 128 -6.20 1.89 -14.45
N VAL A 129 -6.18 2.20 -15.75
CA VAL A 129 -7.00 3.28 -16.33
C VAL A 129 -8.48 2.94 -16.22
N LYS A 130 -8.90 1.74 -16.62
CA LYS A 130 -10.29 1.28 -16.49
C LYS A 130 -10.75 1.31 -15.01
N LEU A 131 -9.89 0.94 -14.08
CA LEU A 131 -10.19 1.03 -12.66
C LEU A 131 -10.39 2.49 -12.23
N ALA A 132 -9.55 3.42 -12.70
CA ALA A 132 -9.68 4.84 -12.39
C ALA A 132 -10.99 5.45 -12.94
N GLU A 133 -11.42 5.02 -14.14
CA GLU A 133 -12.70 5.45 -14.72
C GLU A 133 -13.89 5.10 -13.82
N TYR A 134 -13.83 3.94 -13.14
CA TYR A 134 -14.84 3.52 -12.18
C TYR A 134 -14.69 4.21 -10.81
N SER A 135 -13.47 4.23 -10.29
CA SER A 135 -13.21 4.55 -8.88
C SER A 135 -13.22 6.06 -8.58
N VAL A 136 -12.76 6.89 -9.52
CA VAL A 136 -12.67 8.35 -9.28
C VAL A 136 -14.05 9.00 -9.10
N PRO A 137 -15.10 8.64 -9.85
CA PRO A 137 -16.45 9.08 -9.55
C PRO A 137 -16.98 8.68 -8.17
N CYS A 138 -16.46 7.58 -7.59
CA CYS A 138 -16.78 7.15 -6.22
C CYS A 138 -15.94 7.89 -5.15
N GLY A 139 -15.07 8.82 -5.54
CA GLY A 139 -14.16 9.53 -4.64
C GLY A 139 -12.94 8.71 -4.17
N VAL A 140 -12.63 7.60 -4.85
CA VAL A 140 -11.54 6.69 -4.51
C VAL A 140 -10.50 6.68 -5.63
N TYR A 141 -9.23 6.85 -5.28
CA TYR A 141 -8.12 6.80 -6.23
C TYR A 141 -7.46 5.43 -6.24
N PRO A 142 -7.23 4.80 -7.41
CA PRO A 142 -6.34 3.65 -7.50
C PRO A 142 -4.90 4.15 -7.33
N CYS A 143 -4.18 3.55 -6.39
CA CYS A 143 -2.81 3.91 -6.04
C CYS A 143 -1.87 2.76 -6.45
N TYR A 144 -1.20 2.92 -7.58
CA TYR A 144 -0.23 1.95 -8.10
C TYR A 144 1.05 1.96 -7.28
N GLU A 145 1.48 0.78 -6.82
CA GLU A 145 2.63 0.64 -5.92
C GLU A 145 3.88 0.13 -6.64
N ASN A 146 5.06 0.65 -6.23
CA ASN A 146 6.35 0.03 -6.49
C ASN A 146 6.53 -1.20 -5.59
N HIS A 147 5.91 -2.31 -5.98
CA HIS A 147 5.69 -3.48 -5.14
C HIS A 147 6.71 -4.60 -5.43
N TYR A 148 7.09 -5.35 -4.38
CA TYR A 148 7.99 -6.50 -4.55
C TYR A 148 7.21 -7.80 -4.72
N LYS A 149 6.38 -8.19 -3.73
CA LYS A 149 5.64 -9.45 -3.75
C LYS A 149 4.51 -9.47 -2.72
N ASP A 150 3.31 -9.79 -3.13
CA ASP A 150 2.21 -10.04 -2.20
C ASP A 150 2.39 -11.38 -1.47
N ARG A 151 1.88 -11.45 -0.22
CA ARG A 151 2.01 -12.65 0.63
C ARG A 151 1.28 -13.87 0.09
N LEU A 152 0.24 -13.67 -0.71
CA LEU A 152 -0.55 -14.74 -1.30
C LEU A 152 -0.03 -15.16 -2.70
N TRP A 153 0.94 -14.44 -3.25
CA TRP A 153 1.50 -14.73 -4.56
C TRP A 153 2.64 -15.73 -4.51
N THR A 154 2.76 -16.53 -5.57
CA THR A 154 3.85 -17.48 -5.74
C THR A 154 5.08 -16.86 -6.41
N ARG A 155 4.92 -15.74 -7.12
CA ARG A 155 5.97 -15.03 -7.86
C ARG A 155 6.04 -13.56 -7.43
N GLU A 156 7.12 -12.89 -7.83
CA GLU A 156 7.32 -11.45 -7.64
C GLU A 156 6.34 -10.65 -8.48
N ASP A 157 6.12 -9.41 -8.08
CA ASP A 157 5.39 -8.42 -8.86
C ASP A 157 6.15 -8.07 -10.13
N PHE A 158 5.46 -7.84 -11.21
CA PHE A 158 6.04 -7.31 -12.44
C PHE A 158 6.78 -5.99 -12.21
N SER A 159 6.27 -5.16 -11.29
CA SER A 159 6.86 -3.87 -10.88
C SER A 159 8.05 -3.99 -9.94
N PHE A 160 8.51 -5.19 -9.62
CA PHE A 160 9.65 -5.42 -8.72
C PHE A 160 10.89 -4.62 -9.14
N LEU A 161 11.19 -4.60 -10.45
CA LEU A 161 12.29 -3.81 -10.98
C LEU A 161 11.82 -2.35 -11.21
N PRO A 162 12.57 -1.35 -10.72
CA PRO A 162 12.20 0.06 -10.89
C PRO A 162 11.92 0.48 -12.34
N GLU A 163 12.64 -0.09 -13.30
CA GLU A 163 12.42 0.17 -14.72
C GLU A 163 11.02 -0.27 -15.17
N ARG A 164 10.56 -1.43 -14.68
CA ARG A 164 9.22 -1.96 -14.99
C ARG A 164 8.14 -1.10 -14.34
N PHE A 165 8.34 -0.75 -13.07
CA PHE A 165 7.46 0.18 -12.37
C PHE A 165 7.33 1.50 -13.13
N LEU A 166 8.45 2.10 -13.55
CA LEU A 166 8.45 3.37 -14.28
C LEU A 166 7.83 3.24 -15.68
N GLN A 167 8.01 2.12 -16.38
CA GLN A 167 7.36 1.90 -17.69
C GLN A 167 5.82 1.89 -17.58
N VAL A 168 5.27 1.24 -16.54
CA VAL A 168 3.82 1.31 -16.27
C VAL A 168 3.43 2.72 -15.83
N PHE A 169 4.22 3.33 -14.93
CA PHE A 169 3.97 4.68 -14.43
C PHE A 169 3.88 5.71 -15.56
N GLU A 170 4.77 5.68 -16.54
CA GLU A 170 4.77 6.58 -17.71
C GLU A 170 3.47 6.49 -18.51
N GLN A 171 2.84 5.30 -18.59
CA GLN A 171 1.54 5.14 -19.26
C GLN A 171 0.38 5.74 -18.46
N ILE A 172 0.43 5.65 -17.13
CA ILE A 172 -0.65 6.10 -16.24
C ILE A 172 -0.45 7.53 -15.73
N GLU A 173 0.72 8.13 -15.89
CA GLU A 173 1.03 9.47 -15.39
C GLU A 173 0.01 10.55 -15.84
N PRO A 174 -0.46 10.58 -17.11
CA PRO A 174 -1.46 11.56 -17.56
C PRO A 174 -2.88 11.27 -17.06
N THR A 175 -3.10 10.19 -16.33
CA THR A 175 -4.42 9.73 -15.89
C THR A 175 -4.68 10.10 -14.42
N PRO A 176 -5.90 9.89 -13.87
CA PRO A 176 -6.18 10.08 -12.44
C PRO A 176 -5.53 9.05 -11.51
N VAL A 177 -4.96 7.96 -12.01
CA VAL A 177 -4.23 6.98 -11.20
C VAL A 177 -3.15 7.68 -10.37
N ARG A 178 -3.02 7.29 -9.11
CA ARG A 178 -2.05 7.83 -8.16
C ARG A 178 -0.96 6.79 -7.86
N VAL A 179 -0.03 7.15 -6.99
CA VAL A 179 1.04 6.25 -6.55
C VAL A 179 0.89 5.99 -5.04
N ASN A 180 0.95 4.71 -4.67
CA ASN A 180 1.34 4.28 -3.33
C ASN A 180 2.85 4.03 -3.37
N PHE A 181 3.64 4.83 -2.67
CA PHE A 181 5.09 4.68 -2.69
C PHE A 181 5.56 3.90 -1.47
N ASP A 182 6.12 2.71 -1.70
CA ASP A 182 6.78 1.95 -0.65
C ASP A 182 8.26 2.35 -0.53
N PHE A 183 8.69 2.67 0.71
CA PHE A 183 10.05 3.12 0.98
C PHE A 183 11.08 1.98 0.92
N ALA A 184 10.68 0.76 1.24
CA ALA A 184 11.58 -0.37 1.43
C ALA A 184 11.71 -1.28 0.20
N ASN A 185 10.66 -1.38 -0.63
CA ASN A 185 10.66 -2.28 -1.78
C ASN A 185 11.78 -2.00 -2.80
N PRO A 186 12.20 -0.75 -3.07
CA PRO A 186 13.35 -0.49 -3.94
C PRO A 186 14.65 -1.17 -3.49
N LEU A 187 14.85 -1.35 -2.17
CA LEU A 187 16.05 -2.01 -1.64
C LEU A 187 16.12 -3.50 -2.01
N MET A 188 14.98 -4.13 -2.29
CA MET A 188 14.93 -5.52 -2.76
C MET A 188 15.53 -5.68 -4.15
N ALA A 189 15.42 -4.65 -4.99
CA ALA A 189 16.02 -4.58 -6.32
C ALA A 189 17.42 -3.94 -6.33
N GLY A 190 17.97 -3.61 -5.16
CA GLY A 190 19.23 -2.87 -5.05
C GLY A 190 19.15 -1.43 -5.59
N ALA A 191 17.95 -0.87 -5.65
CA ALA A 191 17.71 0.47 -6.18
C ALA A 191 17.69 1.53 -5.08
N ASP A 192 17.93 2.80 -5.48
CA ASP A 192 17.87 3.95 -4.59
C ASP A 192 16.41 4.44 -4.45
N PRO A 193 15.77 4.30 -3.27
CA PRO A 193 14.40 4.77 -3.04
C PRO A 193 14.27 6.29 -3.17
N VAL A 194 15.32 7.06 -2.89
CA VAL A 194 15.32 8.53 -3.01
C VAL A 194 15.22 8.94 -4.48
N ALA A 195 16.05 8.36 -5.33
CA ALA A 195 16.02 8.63 -6.77
C ALA A 195 14.68 8.20 -7.39
N LEU A 196 14.13 7.05 -6.98
CA LEU A 196 12.83 6.58 -7.48
C LEU A 196 11.69 7.51 -7.03
N LEU A 197 11.65 7.90 -5.75
CA LEU A 197 10.63 8.80 -5.23
C LEU A 197 10.64 10.15 -5.98
N GLN A 198 11.80 10.72 -6.26
CA GLN A 198 11.92 11.99 -7.00
C GLN A 198 11.23 11.94 -8.38
N ARG A 199 11.20 10.77 -9.02
CA ARG A 199 10.56 10.57 -10.33
C ARG A 199 9.03 10.63 -10.25
N VAL A 200 8.43 10.20 -9.14
CA VAL A 200 6.99 9.94 -9.04
C VAL A 200 6.27 10.73 -7.96
N VAL A 201 7.00 11.53 -7.16
CA VAL A 201 6.46 12.21 -5.95
C VAL A 201 5.25 13.08 -6.23
N HIS A 202 5.15 13.68 -7.41
CA HIS A 202 4.02 14.53 -7.82
C HIS A 202 2.70 13.74 -7.98
N LYS A 203 2.78 12.41 -8.02
CA LYS A 203 1.61 11.51 -8.08
C LYS A 203 1.40 10.74 -6.78
N VAL A 204 2.30 10.85 -5.80
CA VAL A 204 2.19 10.11 -4.54
C VAL A 204 0.97 10.58 -3.75
N HIS A 205 0.10 9.63 -3.43
CA HIS A 205 -1.12 9.81 -2.66
C HIS A 205 -1.07 9.08 -1.32
N HIS A 206 -0.40 7.94 -1.28
CA HIS A 206 -0.22 7.11 -0.09
C HIS A 206 1.23 6.63 0.00
N VAL A 207 1.70 6.33 1.21
CA VAL A 207 3.05 5.83 1.46
C VAL A 207 3.01 4.62 2.38
N HIS A 208 3.71 3.55 1.96
CA HIS A 208 4.08 2.47 2.86
C HIS A 208 5.44 2.80 3.50
N ALA A 209 5.41 2.98 4.81
CA ALA A 209 6.59 3.19 5.62
C ALA A 209 7.09 1.84 6.15
N GLY A 210 7.72 1.06 5.27
CA GLY A 210 8.45 -0.15 5.61
C GLY A 210 9.93 0.12 5.85
N ASP A 211 10.65 -0.83 6.44
CA ASP A 211 12.11 -0.83 6.53
C ASP A 211 12.65 -2.26 6.33
N ARG A 212 13.80 -2.36 5.68
CA ARG A 212 14.45 -3.64 5.35
C ARG A 212 15.95 -3.45 5.22
N LEU A 213 16.70 -4.54 5.37
CA LEU A 213 18.06 -4.63 4.88
C LEU A 213 18.06 -4.94 3.37
N PRO A 214 19.06 -4.49 2.61
CA PRO A 214 19.13 -4.75 1.17
C PRO A 214 19.07 -6.24 0.84
N GLY A 215 18.16 -6.63 -0.05
CA GLY A 215 17.96 -8.02 -0.47
C GLY A 215 17.23 -8.92 0.55
N GLU A 216 16.86 -8.41 1.73
CA GLU A 216 16.13 -9.18 2.73
C GLU A 216 14.62 -8.96 2.62
N TYR A 217 13.88 -10.06 2.40
CA TYR A 217 12.41 -10.01 2.31
C TYR A 217 11.75 -9.63 3.64
N GLN A 218 12.35 -10.02 4.77
CA GLN A 218 11.81 -9.77 6.10
C GLN A 218 11.85 -8.28 6.43
N HIS A 219 10.75 -7.75 6.93
CA HIS A 219 10.70 -6.38 7.45
C HIS A 219 11.53 -6.24 8.72
N SER A 220 12.28 -5.17 8.81
CA SER A 220 12.94 -4.71 10.04
C SER A 220 11.97 -3.85 10.89
N VAL A 221 12.27 -3.68 12.16
CA VAL A 221 11.73 -2.55 12.92
C VAL A 221 12.22 -1.26 12.27
N LEU A 222 11.35 -0.26 12.14
CA LEU A 222 11.72 0.99 11.47
C LEU A 222 12.92 1.64 12.14
N GLY A 223 13.92 2.00 11.34
CA GLY A 223 15.19 2.56 11.77
C GLY A 223 16.29 1.52 12.05
N GLU A 224 15.99 0.23 11.94
CA GLU A 224 16.99 -0.85 12.05
C GLU A 224 17.38 -1.44 10.69
N GLY A 225 16.68 -1.05 9.61
CA GLY A 225 17.01 -1.39 8.24
C GLY A 225 17.91 -0.37 7.55
N ALA A 226 17.76 -0.24 6.25
CA ALA A 226 18.59 0.63 5.42
C ALA A 226 17.80 1.75 4.70
N VAL A 227 16.51 1.91 4.99
CA VAL A 227 15.67 2.94 4.37
C VAL A 227 16.12 4.33 4.82
N PRO A 228 16.42 5.27 3.89
CA PRO A 228 16.82 6.63 4.22
C PRO A 228 15.60 7.51 4.52
N PHE A 229 14.95 7.33 5.68
CA PHE A 229 13.69 8.01 6.04
C PHE A 229 13.76 9.54 5.93
N GLN A 230 14.81 10.17 6.45
CA GLN A 230 14.93 11.63 6.44
C GLN A 230 14.89 12.24 5.03
N PRO A 231 15.73 11.82 4.07
CA PRO A 231 15.63 12.30 2.69
C PRO A 231 14.27 12.06 2.04
N LEU A 232 13.67 10.88 2.24
CA LEU A 232 12.35 10.57 1.67
C LEU A 232 11.26 11.47 2.23
N LEU A 233 11.22 11.67 3.54
CA LEU A 233 10.25 12.55 4.19
C LEU A 233 10.45 14.03 3.81
N GLN A 234 11.70 14.48 3.62
CA GLN A 234 11.99 15.83 3.13
C GLN A 234 11.46 16.06 1.70
N ILE A 235 11.60 15.07 0.81
CA ILE A 235 11.04 15.13 -0.55
C ILE A 235 9.51 15.23 -0.47
N LEU A 236 8.85 14.38 0.31
CA LEU A 236 7.40 14.43 0.49
C LEU A 236 6.95 15.79 1.01
N LYS A 237 7.61 16.32 2.04
CA LYS A 237 7.31 17.65 2.59
C LYS A 237 7.46 18.76 1.55
N SER A 238 8.56 18.75 0.78
CA SER A 238 8.83 19.78 -0.24
C SER A 238 7.78 19.80 -1.36
N HIS A 239 7.06 18.67 -1.57
CA HIS A 239 5.96 18.54 -2.52
C HIS A 239 4.57 18.70 -1.87
N GLY A 240 4.52 19.11 -0.59
CA GLY A 240 3.25 19.41 0.09
C GLY A 240 2.46 18.16 0.48
N TYR A 241 3.10 17.01 0.65
CA TYR A 241 2.43 15.78 1.04
C TYR A 241 1.79 15.87 2.42
N THR A 242 0.50 15.53 2.50
CA THR A 242 -0.29 15.54 3.75
C THR A 242 -1.11 14.26 3.93
N GLY A 243 -0.82 13.23 3.12
CA GLY A 243 -1.52 11.94 3.13
C GLY A 243 -1.12 11.06 4.32
N TYR A 244 -1.20 9.76 4.12
CA TYR A 244 -0.90 8.78 5.16
C TYR A 244 0.50 8.18 4.98
N LEU A 245 1.17 7.94 6.12
CA LEU A 245 2.35 7.10 6.22
C LEU A 245 1.93 5.83 6.94
N SER A 246 1.69 4.76 6.20
CA SER A 246 1.22 3.49 6.75
C SER A 246 2.39 2.60 7.11
N ILE A 247 2.54 2.28 8.39
CA ILE A 247 3.57 1.34 8.84
C ILE A 247 3.16 -0.07 8.43
N GLU A 248 3.95 -0.69 7.57
CA GLU A 248 3.84 -2.12 7.28
C GLU A 248 4.44 -2.93 8.43
N ASP A 249 3.58 -3.33 9.37
CA ASP A 249 3.96 -4.09 10.56
C ASP A 249 4.23 -5.57 10.23
N GLY A 250 5.30 -5.82 9.46
CA GLY A 250 5.72 -7.16 9.04
C GLY A 250 6.95 -7.70 9.78
N GLN A 251 7.45 -6.99 10.80
CA GLN A 251 8.60 -7.38 11.60
C GLN A 251 8.26 -8.50 12.61
N LEU A 252 9.26 -9.21 13.13
CA LEU A 252 9.07 -10.41 13.96
C LEU A 252 9.01 -10.15 15.48
N ARG A 253 9.09 -8.89 15.94
CA ARG A 253 9.12 -8.56 17.40
C ARG A 253 7.73 -8.26 17.97
N GLY A 254 6.66 -8.56 17.26
CA GLY A 254 5.29 -8.38 17.75
C GLY A 254 4.98 -6.94 18.13
N ASP A 255 4.20 -6.75 19.19
CA ASP A 255 3.74 -5.43 19.64
C ASP A 255 4.86 -4.49 20.04
N ASP A 256 5.93 -5.02 20.66
CA ASP A 256 7.08 -4.19 21.07
C ASP A 256 7.82 -3.63 19.84
N GLY A 257 8.01 -4.43 18.79
CA GLY A 257 8.58 -3.96 17.54
C GLY A 257 7.71 -2.93 16.85
N PHE A 258 6.38 -3.10 16.86
CA PHE A 258 5.46 -2.11 16.33
C PHE A 258 5.52 -0.78 17.12
N ARG A 259 5.57 -0.84 18.46
CA ARG A 259 5.74 0.36 19.30
C ARG A 259 7.04 1.10 18.98
N GLN A 260 8.14 0.38 18.77
CA GLN A 260 9.42 0.96 18.39
C GLN A 260 9.35 1.62 17.01
N SER A 261 8.76 0.93 16.02
CA SER A 261 8.53 1.47 14.66
C SER A 261 7.70 2.75 14.69
N LEU A 262 6.62 2.74 15.46
CA LEU A 262 5.72 3.89 15.61
C LEU A 262 6.42 5.08 16.28
N ALA A 263 7.19 4.85 17.34
CA ALA A 263 7.97 5.89 18.02
C ALA A 263 9.03 6.48 17.08
N PHE A 264 9.74 5.64 16.33
CA PHE A 264 10.71 6.06 15.34
C PHE A 264 10.07 6.95 14.27
N LEU A 265 9.00 6.48 13.60
CA LEU A 265 8.36 7.24 12.53
C LEU A 265 7.79 8.57 13.02
N ARG A 266 7.17 8.59 14.23
CA ARG A 266 6.72 9.84 14.86
C ARG A 266 7.86 10.84 15.04
N ALA A 267 9.01 10.39 15.54
CA ALA A 267 10.19 11.23 15.72
C ALA A 267 10.72 11.76 14.38
N GLN A 268 10.74 10.93 13.33
CA GLN A 268 11.15 11.34 11.98
C GLN A 268 10.20 12.41 11.39
N VAL A 269 8.89 12.18 11.50
CA VAL A 269 7.88 13.15 11.05
C VAL A 269 8.00 14.46 11.83
N GLU A 270 8.18 14.40 13.16
CA GLU A 270 8.36 15.60 13.97
C GLU A 270 9.62 16.37 13.56
N SER A 271 10.72 15.68 13.35
CA SER A 271 11.99 16.30 12.90
C SER A 271 11.85 17.00 11.55
N VAL A 272 11.01 16.46 10.63
CA VAL A 272 10.85 17.05 9.29
C VAL A 272 9.77 18.13 9.28
N TRP A 273 8.59 17.93 9.89
CA TRP A 273 7.45 18.85 9.84
C TRP A 273 7.34 19.80 11.05
N GLY A 274 8.03 19.51 12.14
CA GLY A 274 8.04 20.27 13.40
C GLY A 274 8.83 21.54 13.39
#